data_0ddaaf7f132322822024b7f0bffac883
#
_entry.id   0ddaaf7f132322822024b7f0bffac883
#
_cell.length_a   1.000
_cell.length_b   1.000
_cell.length_c   1.000
_cell.angle_alpha   90.00
_cell.angle_beta   90.00
_cell.angle_gamma   90.00
#
_symmetry.space_group_name_H-M   'P 1'
#
loop_
_entity.id
_entity.type
_entity.pdbx_description
1 polymer ?
#
loop_
_entity_poly.entity_id
_entity_poly.type
_entity_poly.pdbx_seq_one_letter_code
_entity_poly.pdbx_strand_id
1 'polypeptide(L)'
;AVMGKNLAWNIESRGYSVSVYNRSKQKTDEMVKESPGREIYPTYSLEEFVESLEKPRKILLMVKAGPATDATIDGLLPLLDDDDILIDGGNTNYQDTIRRNKALAESSINFIGMGVSGGEIGALTGPSLMPGGQKDAYNKVSDILDAIAAKAQDGASCVTYIGPNGAGHYVKMVHNGIEYADMQLIAESYAMMKDLLGMSHKEISQTFKEWNAGELESYLIEITGDIFNKLDDDNEALVEKILDTAGQKGTGKWTSINALELGVPLTIITESVFARFIS
;
A
#
# COMPACT_ATOMS: atom_id res chain seq x y z
N ALA A 1 -5.69 -8.08 -8.40
CA ALA A 1 -5.89 -6.72 -7.85
C ALA A 1 -4.89 -5.77 -8.52
N VAL A 2 -5.24 -4.50 -8.70
CA VAL A 2 -4.43 -3.52 -9.44
C VAL A 2 -3.03 -3.38 -8.85
N MET A 3 -2.91 -3.22 -7.53
CA MET A 3 -1.62 -3.13 -6.83
C MET A 3 -0.70 -4.32 -7.11
N GLY A 4 -1.23 -5.56 -7.03
CA GLY A 4 -0.43 -6.76 -7.29
C GLY A 4 0.06 -6.87 -8.73
N LYS A 5 -0.76 -6.45 -9.71
CA LYS A 5 -0.39 -6.36 -11.12
C LYS A 5 0.74 -5.36 -11.32
N ASN A 6 0.59 -4.17 -10.79
CA ASN A 6 1.59 -3.10 -10.93
C ASN A 6 2.93 -3.45 -10.26
N LEU A 7 2.90 -4.09 -9.08
CA LEU A 7 4.12 -4.60 -8.44
C LEU A 7 4.80 -5.70 -9.27
N ALA A 8 4.02 -6.62 -9.85
CA ALA A 8 4.60 -7.65 -10.72
C ALA A 8 5.29 -7.03 -11.95
N TRP A 9 4.67 -6.04 -12.58
CA TRP A 9 5.29 -5.29 -13.67
C TRP A 9 6.52 -4.50 -13.24
N ASN A 10 6.51 -3.91 -12.05
CA ASN A 10 7.67 -3.22 -11.49
C ASN A 10 8.84 -4.21 -11.28
N ILE A 11 8.58 -5.35 -10.62
CA ILE A 11 9.60 -6.40 -10.38
C ILE A 11 10.19 -6.88 -11.72
N GLU A 12 9.35 -7.20 -12.70
CA GLU A 12 9.79 -7.64 -14.03
C GLU A 12 10.62 -6.57 -14.74
N SER A 13 10.22 -5.31 -14.67
CA SER A 13 10.95 -4.19 -15.30
C SER A 13 12.36 -3.97 -14.72
N ARG A 14 12.66 -4.58 -13.56
CA ARG A 14 13.97 -4.57 -12.93
C ARG A 14 14.82 -5.80 -13.30
N GLY A 15 14.35 -6.62 -14.24
CA GLY A 15 15.07 -7.78 -14.77
C GLY A 15 14.83 -9.09 -14.03
N TYR A 16 13.78 -9.16 -13.21
CA TYR A 16 13.37 -10.40 -12.54
C TYR A 16 12.27 -11.11 -13.34
N SER A 17 12.36 -12.42 -13.47
CA SER A 17 11.25 -13.24 -13.96
C SER A 17 10.17 -13.36 -12.90
N VAL A 18 8.89 -13.19 -13.28
CA VAL A 18 7.77 -13.14 -12.34
C VAL A 18 6.69 -14.15 -12.71
N SER A 19 6.41 -15.08 -11.82
CA SER A 19 5.22 -15.93 -11.91
C SER A 19 4.04 -15.26 -11.21
N VAL A 20 2.85 -15.36 -11.80
CA VAL A 20 1.66 -14.75 -11.25
C VAL A 20 0.51 -15.75 -11.15
N TYR A 21 -0.17 -15.71 -10.01
CA TYR A 21 -1.35 -16.50 -9.72
C TYR A 21 -2.50 -15.61 -9.23
N ASN A 22 -3.70 -15.89 -9.69
CA ASN A 22 -4.91 -15.31 -9.13
C ASN A 22 -6.00 -16.40 -9.03
N ARG A 23 -6.74 -16.41 -7.93
CA ARG A 23 -7.88 -17.34 -7.76
C ARG A 23 -8.89 -17.29 -8.91
N SER A 24 -9.07 -16.13 -9.53
CA SER A 24 -9.84 -15.97 -10.77
C SER A 24 -8.91 -16.08 -11.98
N LYS A 25 -9.03 -17.16 -12.74
CA LYS A 25 -8.27 -17.39 -13.99
C LYS A 25 -8.39 -16.23 -14.97
N GLN A 26 -9.60 -15.67 -15.10
CA GLN A 26 -9.86 -14.53 -15.97
C GLN A 26 -8.93 -13.35 -15.66
N LYS A 27 -8.66 -13.05 -14.37
CA LYS A 27 -7.76 -11.95 -13.98
C LYS A 27 -6.30 -12.23 -14.33
N THR A 28 -5.88 -13.48 -14.33
CA THR A 28 -4.57 -13.89 -14.81
C THR A 28 -4.47 -13.68 -16.32
N ASP A 29 -5.49 -14.12 -17.07
CA ASP A 29 -5.56 -13.94 -18.54
C ASP A 29 -5.59 -12.45 -18.94
N GLU A 30 -6.35 -11.62 -18.22
CA GLU A 30 -6.39 -10.16 -18.42
C GLU A 30 -5.00 -9.55 -18.22
N MET A 31 -4.29 -9.94 -17.15
CA MET A 31 -2.95 -9.45 -16.89
C MET A 31 -1.97 -9.83 -18.00
N VAL A 32 -2.03 -11.07 -18.49
CA VAL A 32 -1.17 -11.52 -19.60
C VAL A 32 -1.43 -10.70 -20.86
N LYS A 33 -2.69 -10.46 -21.20
CA LYS A 33 -3.07 -9.62 -22.36
C LYS A 33 -2.54 -8.18 -22.25
N GLU A 34 -2.49 -7.65 -21.03
CA GLU A 34 -1.98 -6.32 -20.75
C GLU A 34 -0.45 -6.28 -20.60
N SER A 35 0.24 -7.42 -20.75
CA SER A 35 1.69 -7.56 -20.54
C SER A 35 2.45 -8.00 -21.82
N PRO A 36 2.19 -7.42 -23.00
CA PRO A 36 2.85 -7.87 -24.22
C PRO A 36 4.37 -7.65 -24.15
N GLY A 37 5.12 -8.72 -24.40
CA GLY A 37 6.59 -8.68 -24.43
C GLY A 37 7.27 -8.65 -23.05
N ARG A 38 6.53 -8.84 -21.96
CA ARG A 38 7.06 -8.96 -20.59
C ARG A 38 7.28 -10.41 -20.20
N GLU A 39 8.29 -10.65 -19.36
CA GLU A 39 8.59 -11.97 -18.79
C GLU A 39 7.69 -12.27 -17.57
N ILE A 40 6.36 -12.35 -17.81
CA ILE A 40 5.36 -12.70 -16.81
C ILE A 40 4.83 -14.10 -17.11
N TYR A 41 4.98 -15.01 -16.16
CA TYR A 41 4.56 -16.42 -16.29
C TYR A 41 3.21 -16.64 -15.59
N PRO A 42 2.11 -16.84 -16.34
CA PRO A 42 0.80 -17.12 -15.76
C PRO A 42 0.75 -18.53 -15.19
N THR A 43 0.14 -18.69 -14.03
CA THR A 43 -0.17 -19.98 -13.42
C THR A 43 -1.63 -20.02 -12.98
N TYR A 44 -2.23 -21.19 -12.97
CA TYR A 44 -3.67 -21.37 -12.81
C TYR A 44 -4.06 -22.24 -11.61
N SER A 45 -3.06 -22.76 -10.89
CA SER A 45 -3.21 -23.41 -9.58
C SER A 45 -2.10 -22.99 -8.64
N LEU A 46 -2.24 -23.25 -7.35
CA LEU A 46 -1.18 -22.99 -6.36
C LEU A 46 0.03 -23.92 -6.59
N GLU A 47 -0.21 -25.14 -7.01
CA GLU A 47 0.82 -26.13 -7.33
C GLU A 47 1.69 -25.64 -8.50
N GLU A 48 1.05 -25.29 -9.64
CA GLU A 48 1.77 -24.73 -10.80
C GLU A 48 2.57 -23.47 -10.40
N PHE A 49 1.97 -22.60 -9.57
CA PHE A 49 2.61 -21.38 -9.12
C PHE A 49 3.86 -21.69 -8.29
N VAL A 50 3.75 -22.54 -7.29
CA VAL A 50 4.88 -22.89 -6.41
C VAL A 50 5.97 -23.64 -7.17
N GLU A 51 5.63 -24.57 -8.08
CA GLU A 51 6.57 -25.30 -8.92
C GLU A 51 7.34 -24.41 -9.90
N SER A 52 6.73 -23.28 -10.33
CA SER A 52 7.38 -22.34 -11.26
C SER A 52 8.45 -21.46 -10.61
N LEU A 53 8.61 -21.50 -9.29
CA LEU A 53 9.49 -20.61 -8.54
C LEU A 53 10.81 -21.28 -8.17
N GLU A 54 11.91 -20.51 -8.27
CA GLU A 54 13.23 -20.92 -7.81
C GLU A 54 13.29 -20.96 -6.27
N LYS A 55 13.97 -21.99 -5.73
CA LYS A 55 14.18 -22.14 -4.26
C LYS A 55 15.44 -21.39 -3.79
N PRO A 56 15.37 -20.79 -2.57
CA PRO A 56 14.21 -20.63 -1.72
C PRO A 56 13.20 -19.67 -2.38
N ARG A 57 11.93 -20.09 -2.38
CA ARG A 57 10.87 -19.34 -3.06
C ARG A 57 10.58 -18.02 -2.36
N LYS A 58 10.29 -16.99 -3.13
CA LYS A 58 9.94 -15.65 -2.64
C LYS A 58 8.55 -15.31 -3.16
N ILE A 59 7.55 -15.37 -2.29
CA ILE A 59 6.13 -15.25 -2.66
C ILE A 59 5.55 -13.98 -2.04
N LEU A 60 5.15 -13.03 -2.89
CA LEU A 60 4.50 -11.79 -2.47
C LEU A 60 2.96 -11.93 -2.55
N LEU A 61 2.32 -11.84 -1.40
CA LEU A 61 0.87 -11.90 -1.25
C LEU A 61 0.26 -10.50 -1.34
N MET A 62 -0.51 -10.25 -2.39
CA MET A 62 -1.28 -9.01 -2.59
C MET A 62 -2.78 -9.31 -2.56
N VAL A 63 -3.24 -9.83 -1.42
CA VAL A 63 -4.62 -10.25 -1.18
C VAL A 63 -5.31 -9.35 -0.15
N LYS A 64 -6.63 -9.47 -0.04
CA LYS A 64 -7.38 -8.73 0.97
C LYS A 64 -6.95 -9.18 2.37
N ALA A 65 -6.59 -8.22 3.23
CA ALA A 65 -6.19 -8.48 4.60
C ALA A 65 -7.27 -9.24 5.41
N GLY A 66 -6.82 -10.00 6.40
CA GLY A 66 -7.67 -10.81 7.27
C GLY A 66 -7.82 -12.26 6.78
N PRO A 67 -9.01 -12.86 6.85
CA PRO A 67 -9.22 -14.30 6.55
C PRO A 67 -8.79 -14.74 5.15
N ALA A 68 -8.81 -13.83 4.17
CA ALA A 68 -8.34 -14.14 2.82
C ALA A 68 -6.82 -14.36 2.76
N THR A 69 -6.05 -13.63 3.58
CA THR A 69 -4.61 -13.86 3.72
C THR A 69 -4.34 -15.20 4.41
N ASP A 70 -5.07 -15.51 5.49
CA ASP A 70 -4.94 -16.80 6.18
C ASP A 70 -5.24 -17.97 5.24
N ALA A 71 -6.36 -17.94 4.52
CA ALA A 71 -6.73 -18.98 3.57
C ALA A 71 -5.70 -19.15 2.42
N THR A 72 -5.03 -18.06 2.00
CA THR A 72 -3.98 -18.14 0.98
C THR A 72 -2.72 -18.79 1.55
N ILE A 73 -2.33 -18.45 2.77
CA ILE A 73 -1.20 -19.06 3.46
C ILE A 73 -1.46 -20.55 3.69
N ASP A 74 -2.64 -20.91 4.20
CA ASP A 74 -3.04 -22.30 4.45
C ASP A 74 -3.00 -23.16 3.18
N GLY A 75 -3.38 -22.59 2.03
CA GLY A 75 -3.30 -23.27 0.74
C GLY A 75 -1.87 -23.43 0.22
N LEU A 76 -0.96 -22.50 0.55
CA LEU A 76 0.44 -22.57 0.14
C LEU A 76 1.27 -23.49 1.02
N LEU A 77 1.04 -23.50 2.33
CA LEU A 77 1.86 -24.23 3.31
C LEU A 77 2.20 -25.67 2.92
N PRO A 78 1.26 -26.52 2.45
CA PRO A 78 1.57 -27.90 2.08
C PRO A 78 2.50 -28.04 0.86
N LEU A 79 2.72 -26.96 0.12
CA LEU A 79 3.48 -26.91 -1.13
C LEU A 79 4.87 -26.29 -0.95
N LEU A 80 5.12 -25.67 0.21
CA LEU A 80 6.35 -24.96 0.49
C LEU A 80 7.40 -25.87 1.14
N ASP A 81 8.67 -25.52 0.94
CA ASP A 81 9.80 -26.16 1.58
C ASP A 81 10.38 -25.25 2.67
N ASP A 82 11.20 -25.82 3.53
CA ASP A 82 11.97 -25.06 4.53
C ASP A 82 12.74 -23.91 3.85
N ASP A 83 12.84 -22.78 4.54
CA ASP A 83 13.50 -21.56 4.06
C ASP A 83 12.74 -20.76 2.98
N ASP A 84 11.62 -21.23 2.46
CA ASP A 84 10.77 -20.42 1.58
C ASP A 84 10.25 -19.17 2.32
N ILE A 85 9.99 -18.10 1.58
CA ILE A 85 9.67 -16.78 2.13
C ILE A 85 8.29 -16.33 1.63
N LEU A 86 7.37 -16.11 2.57
CA LEU A 86 6.10 -15.45 2.30
C LEU A 86 6.18 -13.98 2.72
N ILE A 87 5.77 -13.09 1.83
CA ILE A 87 5.74 -11.64 2.04
C ILE A 87 4.28 -11.18 1.96
N ASP A 88 3.69 -10.77 3.07
CA ASP A 88 2.35 -10.15 3.07
C ASP A 88 2.47 -8.66 2.78
N GLY A 89 2.13 -8.25 1.55
CA GLY A 89 2.11 -6.86 1.09
C GLY A 89 0.75 -6.17 1.23
N GLY A 90 -0.22 -6.80 1.90
CA GLY A 90 -1.54 -6.23 2.18
C GLY A 90 -1.50 -5.14 3.26
N ASN A 91 -2.61 -4.39 3.39
CA ASN A 91 -2.80 -3.50 4.55
C ASN A 91 -3.31 -4.30 5.75
N THR A 92 -2.47 -5.18 6.26
CA THR A 92 -2.79 -6.13 7.33
C THR A 92 -2.68 -5.48 8.71
N ASN A 93 -3.56 -5.86 9.64
CA ASN A 93 -3.39 -5.52 11.04
C ASN A 93 -2.09 -6.16 11.57
N TYR A 94 -1.25 -5.37 12.22
CA TYR A 94 0.05 -5.82 12.71
C TYR A 94 -0.04 -6.98 13.70
N GLN A 95 -1.12 -7.08 14.47
CA GLN A 95 -1.34 -8.20 15.41
C GLN A 95 -1.58 -9.52 14.65
N ASP A 96 -2.30 -9.50 13.53
CA ASP A 96 -2.43 -10.67 12.64
C ASP A 96 -1.07 -11.06 12.05
N THR A 97 -0.25 -10.09 11.71
CA THR A 97 1.12 -10.32 11.21
C THR A 97 1.99 -11.00 12.27
N ILE A 98 1.91 -10.55 13.54
CA ILE A 98 2.62 -11.18 14.66
C ILE A 98 2.16 -12.64 14.84
N ARG A 99 0.85 -12.89 14.80
CA ARG A 99 0.26 -14.22 14.90
C ARG A 99 0.76 -15.15 13.79
N ARG A 100 0.72 -14.67 12.53
CA ARG A 100 1.18 -15.42 11.34
C ARG A 100 2.67 -15.70 11.42
N ASN A 101 3.46 -14.70 11.78
CA ASN A 101 4.91 -14.85 11.92
C ASN A 101 5.26 -15.97 12.91
N LYS A 102 4.60 -16.01 14.07
CA LYS A 102 4.78 -17.06 15.05
C LYS A 102 4.38 -18.44 14.53
N ALA A 103 3.22 -18.56 13.92
CA ALA A 103 2.72 -19.84 13.41
C ALA A 103 3.61 -20.40 12.27
N LEU A 104 4.06 -19.54 11.35
CA LEU A 104 4.90 -19.95 10.22
C LEU A 104 6.32 -20.33 10.65
N ALA A 105 6.85 -19.70 11.70
CA ALA A 105 8.14 -20.08 12.25
C ALA A 105 8.16 -21.53 12.79
N GLU A 106 7.02 -22.04 13.27
CA GLU A 106 6.88 -23.45 13.72
C GLU A 106 6.98 -24.45 12.53
N SER A 107 6.75 -23.95 11.29
CA SER A 107 6.82 -24.73 10.04
C SER A 107 8.07 -24.44 9.24
N SER A 108 9.10 -23.82 9.81
CA SER A 108 10.35 -23.41 9.12
C SER A 108 10.14 -22.48 7.90
N ILE A 109 8.97 -21.84 7.80
CA ILE A 109 8.68 -20.88 6.74
C ILE A 109 8.96 -19.47 7.22
N ASN A 110 9.70 -18.74 6.42
CA ASN A 110 10.00 -17.33 6.68
C ASN A 110 8.81 -16.44 6.33
N PHE A 111 8.57 -15.41 7.17
CA PHE A 111 7.46 -14.49 6.95
C PHE A 111 7.87 -13.03 7.13
N ILE A 112 7.47 -12.20 6.18
CA ILE A 112 7.67 -10.75 6.19
C ILE A 112 6.30 -10.09 6.06
N GLY A 113 5.95 -9.22 7.02
CA GLY A 113 4.83 -8.31 6.88
C GLY A 113 5.34 -6.98 6.33
N MET A 114 4.92 -6.62 5.11
CA MET A 114 5.47 -5.48 4.41
C MET A 114 4.40 -4.44 4.09
N GLY A 115 4.51 -3.25 4.68
CA GLY A 115 3.76 -2.08 4.23
C GLY A 115 4.21 -1.64 2.84
N VAL A 116 3.23 -1.36 1.97
CA VAL A 116 3.46 -0.83 0.61
C VAL A 116 2.73 0.49 0.48
N SER A 117 3.43 1.56 0.13
CA SER A 117 2.88 2.91 -0.03
C SER A 117 3.23 3.51 -1.40
N GLY A 118 2.31 4.31 -1.96
CA GLY A 118 2.46 4.99 -3.26
C GLY A 118 1.27 4.80 -4.21
N GLY A 119 0.21 4.11 -3.78
CA GLY A 119 -0.96 3.85 -4.60
C GLY A 119 -0.66 3.01 -5.85
N GLU A 120 -1.53 3.08 -6.84
CA GLU A 120 -1.40 2.30 -8.08
C GLU A 120 -0.18 2.69 -8.89
N ILE A 121 0.07 4.00 -9.01
CA ILE A 121 1.21 4.54 -9.76
C ILE A 121 2.51 4.20 -9.05
N GLY A 122 2.60 4.42 -7.74
CA GLY A 122 3.78 4.08 -6.96
C GLY A 122 4.10 2.59 -7.00
N ALA A 123 3.11 1.70 -6.96
CA ALA A 123 3.33 0.26 -7.12
C ALA A 123 4.00 -0.09 -8.45
N LEU A 124 3.70 0.66 -9.51
CA LEU A 124 4.27 0.46 -10.85
C LEU A 124 5.68 1.07 -10.99
N THR A 125 5.88 2.26 -10.46
CA THR A 125 7.07 3.08 -10.75
C THR A 125 8.12 3.07 -9.64
N GLY A 126 7.69 2.78 -8.41
CA GLY A 126 8.52 2.73 -7.20
C GLY A 126 7.69 3.04 -5.96
N PRO A 127 7.31 2.04 -5.16
CA PRO A 127 6.65 2.25 -3.88
C PRO A 127 7.66 2.55 -2.77
N SER A 128 7.19 3.18 -1.70
CA SER A 128 7.88 3.11 -0.40
C SER A 128 7.53 1.79 0.28
N LEU A 129 8.54 1.05 0.74
CA LEU A 129 8.41 -0.30 1.29
C LEU A 129 8.84 -0.35 2.76
N MET A 130 8.02 -0.97 3.58
CA MET A 130 8.21 -1.07 5.04
C MET A 130 8.23 -2.53 5.47
N PRO A 131 9.28 -3.32 5.14
CA PRO A 131 9.37 -4.73 5.50
C PRO A 131 9.71 -4.90 6.99
N GLY A 132 8.97 -5.80 7.65
CA GLY A 132 9.22 -6.25 9.03
C GLY A 132 9.03 -7.76 9.14
N GLY A 133 9.70 -8.41 10.10
CA GLY A 133 9.66 -9.84 10.27
C GLY A 133 11.03 -10.42 10.60
N GLN A 134 11.33 -11.64 10.15
CA GLN A 134 12.66 -12.22 10.36
C GLN A 134 13.72 -11.45 9.55
N LYS A 135 14.77 -11.01 10.24
CA LYS A 135 15.87 -10.24 9.62
C LYS A 135 16.58 -11.03 8.51
N ASP A 136 16.79 -12.33 8.73
CA ASP A 136 17.45 -13.19 7.74
C ASP A 136 16.61 -13.39 6.49
N ALA A 137 15.28 -13.47 6.64
CA ALA A 137 14.37 -13.49 5.50
C ALA A 137 14.43 -12.17 4.71
N TYR A 138 14.44 -11.02 5.40
CA TYR A 138 14.62 -9.74 4.76
C TYR A 138 15.92 -9.67 3.95
N ASN A 139 17.02 -10.14 4.50
CA ASN A 139 18.33 -10.14 3.80
C ASN A 139 18.30 -10.93 2.49
N LYS A 140 17.47 -11.99 2.41
CA LYS A 140 17.32 -12.81 1.19
C LYS A 140 16.47 -12.14 0.08
N VAL A 141 15.71 -11.08 0.42
CA VAL A 141 14.83 -10.37 -0.53
C VAL A 141 15.20 -8.91 -0.69
N SER A 142 16.15 -8.39 0.08
CA SER A 142 16.52 -6.98 0.13
C SER A 142 16.89 -6.41 -1.23
N ASP A 143 17.61 -7.16 -2.06
CA ASP A 143 18.03 -6.72 -3.40
C ASP A 143 16.83 -6.46 -4.32
N ILE A 144 15.82 -7.35 -4.27
CA ILE A 144 14.58 -7.18 -5.04
C ILE A 144 13.82 -5.95 -4.53
N LEU A 145 13.68 -5.83 -3.20
CA LEU A 145 12.95 -4.73 -2.59
C LEU A 145 13.63 -3.38 -2.85
N ASP A 146 14.98 -3.34 -2.81
CA ASP A 146 15.75 -2.15 -3.15
C ASP A 146 15.56 -1.75 -4.63
N ALA A 147 15.59 -2.73 -5.52
CA ALA A 147 15.43 -2.50 -6.95
C ALA A 147 14.08 -1.90 -7.33
N ILE A 148 13.00 -2.34 -6.67
CA ILE A 148 11.62 -1.91 -6.98
C ILE A 148 11.16 -0.68 -6.20
N ALA A 149 11.84 -0.29 -5.13
CA ALA A 149 11.46 0.85 -4.30
C ALA A 149 11.68 2.19 -5.02
N ALA A 150 10.89 3.19 -4.63
CA ALA A 150 11.15 4.58 -5.00
C ALA A 150 12.57 5.00 -4.59
N LYS A 151 13.12 5.97 -5.30
CA LYS A 151 14.39 6.59 -4.94
C LYS A 151 14.15 8.02 -4.46
N ALA A 152 14.74 8.36 -3.34
CA ALA A 152 14.77 9.73 -2.84
C ALA A 152 15.66 10.64 -3.71
N GLN A 153 15.63 11.93 -3.47
CA GLN A 153 16.41 12.92 -4.26
C GLN A 153 17.93 12.66 -4.21
N ASP A 154 18.41 12.10 -3.11
CA ASP A 154 19.83 11.72 -2.92
C ASP A 154 20.18 10.33 -3.52
N GLY A 155 19.20 9.67 -4.16
CA GLY A 155 19.33 8.33 -4.75
C GLY A 155 19.11 7.17 -3.77
N ALA A 156 18.89 7.45 -2.49
CA ALA A 156 18.60 6.40 -1.51
C ALA A 156 17.25 5.71 -1.81
N SER A 157 17.20 4.39 -1.63
CA SER A 157 15.96 3.65 -1.80
C SER A 157 14.99 3.88 -0.65
N CYS A 158 13.71 4.08 -0.97
CA CYS A 158 12.64 4.21 0.02
C CYS A 158 12.23 2.83 0.57
N VAL A 159 13.20 2.06 1.04
CA VAL A 159 13.04 0.77 1.70
C VAL A 159 14.07 0.59 2.79
N THR A 160 13.64 0.11 3.94
CA THR A 160 14.54 -0.31 5.01
C THR A 160 13.85 -1.36 5.87
N TYR A 161 14.65 -2.23 6.51
CA TYR A 161 14.11 -3.15 7.51
C TYR A 161 13.61 -2.39 8.72
N ILE A 162 12.31 -2.47 8.97
CA ILE A 162 11.66 -1.70 10.04
C ILE A 162 11.89 -2.33 11.42
N GLY A 163 11.88 -3.66 11.51
CA GLY A 163 12.02 -4.37 12.78
C GLY A 163 11.38 -5.76 12.77
N PRO A 164 11.42 -6.48 13.89
CA PRO A 164 10.90 -7.83 13.97
C PRO A 164 9.36 -7.90 13.93
N ASN A 165 8.84 -9.09 13.73
CA ASN A 165 7.41 -9.41 13.81
C ASN A 165 6.54 -8.53 12.91
N GLY A 166 5.54 -7.85 13.49
CA GLY A 166 4.58 -7.00 12.79
C GLY A 166 5.04 -5.56 12.54
N ALA A 167 6.32 -5.22 12.77
CA ALA A 167 6.81 -3.84 12.74
C ALA A 167 6.55 -3.13 11.40
N GLY A 168 6.68 -3.82 10.27
CA GLY A 168 6.41 -3.24 8.94
C GLY A 168 4.96 -2.81 8.77
N HIS A 169 4.02 -3.68 9.10
CA HIS A 169 2.59 -3.34 9.06
C HIS A 169 2.18 -2.33 10.14
N TYR A 170 2.87 -2.31 11.29
CA TYR A 170 2.64 -1.30 12.31
C TYR A 170 2.98 0.10 11.79
N VAL A 171 4.17 0.27 11.21
CA VAL A 171 4.57 1.56 10.62
C VAL A 171 3.63 1.96 9.49
N LYS A 172 3.23 1.02 8.61
CA LYS A 172 2.25 1.31 7.55
C LYS A 172 0.88 1.70 8.10
N MET A 173 0.43 1.08 9.18
CA MET A 173 -0.82 1.43 9.86
C MET A 173 -0.78 2.88 10.37
N VAL A 174 0.29 3.26 11.06
CA VAL A 174 0.47 4.63 11.59
C VAL A 174 0.58 5.64 10.44
N HIS A 175 1.37 5.34 9.42
CA HIS A 175 1.47 6.15 8.19
C HIS A 175 0.08 6.44 7.60
N ASN A 176 -0.75 5.42 7.43
CA ASN A 176 -2.10 5.62 6.90
C ASN A 176 -2.99 6.43 7.84
N GLY A 177 -2.82 6.29 9.16
CA GLY A 177 -3.51 7.13 10.14
C GLY A 177 -3.15 8.61 9.97
N ILE A 178 -1.87 8.93 9.76
CA ILE A 178 -1.40 10.30 9.49
C ILE A 178 -2.02 10.82 8.19
N GLU A 179 -2.02 10.02 7.12
CA GLU A 179 -2.65 10.42 5.85
C GLU A 179 -4.17 10.74 6.01
N TYR A 180 -4.87 10.03 6.91
CA TYR A 180 -6.27 10.35 7.21
C TYR A 180 -6.40 11.76 7.82
N ALA A 181 -5.50 12.11 8.74
CA ALA A 181 -5.46 13.43 9.35
C ALA A 181 -5.13 14.52 8.32
N ASP A 182 -4.13 14.28 7.47
CA ASP A 182 -3.74 15.22 6.41
C ASP A 182 -4.92 15.48 5.46
N MET A 183 -5.62 14.43 5.02
CA MET A 183 -6.79 14.57 4.15
C MET A 183 -7.93 15.30 4.84
N GLN A 184 -8.14 15.11 6.14
CA GLN A 184 -9.13 15.83 6.90
C GLN A 184 -8.80 17.33 6.99
N LEU A 185 -7.54 17.68 7.29
CA LEU A 185 -7.08 19.06 7.33
C LEU A 185 -7.20 19.76 5.96
N ILE A 186 -6.92 19.04 4.87
CA ILE A 186 -7.13 19.52 3.50
C ILE A 186 -8.62 19.82 3.26
N ALA A 187 -9.50 18.88 3.63
CA ALA A 187 -10.94 19.04 3.45
C ALA A 187 -11.51 20.23 4.26
N GLU A 188 -11.08 20.39 5.50
CA GLU A 188 -11.46 21.53 6.34
C GLU A 188 -10.93 22.86 5.81
N SER A 189 -9.69 22.88 5.33
CA SER A 189 -9.10 24.06 4.68
C SER A 189 -9.88 24.44 3.42
N TYR A 190 -10.26 23.46 2.62
CA TYR A 190 -11.12 23.67 1.45
C TYR A 190 -12.47 24.27 1.83
N ALA A 191 -13.16 23.72 2.82
CA ALA A 191 -14.45 24.23 3.29
C ALA A 191 -14.33 25.68 3.79
N MET A 192 -13.28 26.01 4.53
CA MET A 192 -13.02 27.38 4.98
C MET A 192 -12.79 28.35 3.80
N MET A 193 -11.98 27.97 2.82
CA MET A 193 -11.72 28.79 1.64
C MET A 193 -12.99 29.02 0.82
N LYS A 194 -13.76 27.97 0.58
CA LYS A 194 -14.99 28.03 -0.21
C LYS A 194 -16.09 28.76 0.52
N ASP A 195 -16.44 28.32 1.73
CA ASP A 195 -17.69 28.71 2.40
C ASP A 195 -17.54 30.00 3.21
N LEU A 196 -16.37 30.27 3.82
CA LEU A 196 -16.13 31.49 4.59
C LEU A 196 -15.51 32.61 3.75
N LEU A 197 -14.52 32.26 2.89
CA LEU A 197 -13.80 33.26 2.11
C LEU A 197 -14.41 33.47 0.71
N GLY A 198 -15.31 32.61 0.28
CA GLY A 198 -15.95 32.71 -1.05
C GLY A 198 -15.00 32.55 -2.23
N MET A 199 -13.88 31.84 -2.01
CA MET A 199 -12.87 31.63 -3.04
C MET A 199 -13.38 30.71 -4.14
N SER A 200 -13.06 31.03 -5.38
CA SER A 200 -13.29 30.14 -6.51
C SER A 200 -12.36 28.93 -6.48
N HIS A 201 -12.73 27.83 -7.15
CA HIS A 201 -11.87 26.64 -7.25
C HIS A 201 -10.51 26.95 -7.86
N LYS A 202 -10.44 27.90 -8.79
CA LYS A 202 -9.17 28.35 -9.38
C LYS A 202 -8.26 29.02 -8.36
N GLU A 203 -8.82 29.87 -7.49
CA GLU A 203 -8.06 30.53 -6.41
C GLU A 203 -7.60 29.51 -5.38
N ILE A 204 -8.48 28.55 -5.00
CA ILE A 204 -8.15 27.44 -4.11
C ILE A 204 -7.02 26.60 -4.70
N SER A 205 -7.14 26.19 -5.97
CA SER A 205 -6.07 25.47 -6.70
C SER A 205 -4.73 26.20 -6.63
N GLN A 206 -4.76 27.52 -6.89
CA GLN A 206 -3.55 28.34 -6.85
C GLN A 206 -2.93 28.39 -5.45
N THR A 207 -3.74 28.51 -4.41
CA THR A 207 -3.30 28.50 -3.01
C THR A 207 -2.58 27.18 -2.67
N PHE A 208 -3.17 26.02 -3.04
CA PHE A 208 -2.53 24.73 -2.82
C PHE A 208 -1.21 24.58 -3.60
N LYS A 209 -1.14 25.10 -4.81
CA LYS A 209 0.11 25.13 -5.60
C LYS A 209 1.20 25.99 -4.97
N GLU A 210 0.81 27.11 -4.39
CA GLU A 210 1.75 27.97 -3.63
C GLU A 210 2.23 27.26 -2.35
N TRP A 211 1.35 26.59 -1.65
CA TRP A 211 1.72 25.78 -0.47
C TRP A 211 2.65 24.63 -0.84
N ASN A 212 2.43 23.99 -1.99
CA ASN A 212 3.29 22.93 -2.49
C ASN A 212 4.68 23.40 -2.92
N ALA A 213 4.84 24.69 -3.21
CA ALA A 213 6.14 25.29 -3.50
C ALA A 213 6.92 25.69 -2.23
N GLY A 214 6.38 25.44 -1.05
CA GLY A 214 6.94 25.84 0.25
C GLY A 214 7.01 24.70 1.27
N GLU A 215 6.78 25.03 2.54
CA GLU A 215 6.91 24.09 3.66
C GLU A 215 5.92 22.93 3.65
N LEU A 216 4.81 23.06 2.91
CA LEU A 216 3.77 22.03 2.78
C LEU A 216 3.97 21.16 1.54
N GLU A 217 5.12 21.21 0.88
CA GLU A 217 5.43 20.36 -0.27
C GLU A 217 5.15 18.89 0.05
N SER A 218 4.18 18.31 -0.66
CA SER A 218 3.81 16.90 -0.50
C SER A 218 2.93 16.43 -1.64
N TYR A 219 2.91 15.11 -1.86
CA TYR A 219 2.03 14.49 -2.85
C TYR A 219 0.55 14.85 -2.65
N LEU A 220 0.05 14.88 -1.41
CA LEU A 220 -1.36 15.20 -1.15
C LEU A 220 -1.68 16.66 -1.47
N ILE A 221 -0.80 17.60 -1.15
CA ILE A 221 -0.98 19.02 -1.47
C ILE A 221 -0.88 19.24 -2.99
N GLU A 222 0.06 18.59 -3.67
CA GLU A 222 0.20 18.66 -5.14
C GLU A 222 -1.09 18.23 -5.84
N ILE A 223 -1.55 17.00 -5.58
CA ILE A 223 -2.76 16.48 -6.24
C ILE A 223 -4.02 17.26 -5.86
N THR A 224 -4.08 17.84 -4.67
CA THR A 224 -5.20 18.70 -4.27
C THR A 224 -5.29 19.95 -5.13
N GLY A 225 -4.15 20.60 -5.40
CA GLY A 225 -4.10 21.71 -6.33
C GLY A 225 -4.61 21.35 -7.74
N ASP A 226 -4.28 20.16 -8.22
CA ASP A 226 -4.72 19.68 -9.53
C ASP A 226 -6.21 19.28 -9.55
N ILE A 227 -6.71 18.68 -8.47
CA ILE A 227 -8.14 18.34 -8.31
C ILE A 227 -9.02 19.57 -8.44
N PHE A 228 -8.69 20.66 -7.76
CA PHE A 228 -9.47 21.89 -7.82
C PHE A 228 -9.36 22.63 -9.15
N ASN A 229 -8.37 22.33 -9.97
CA ASN A 229 -8.25 22.87 -11.33
C ASN A 229 -8.89 21.96 -12.40
N LYS A 230 -9.37 20.76 -12.01
CA LYS A 230 -9.98 19.82 -12.95
C LYS A 230 -11.42 20.21 -13.25
N LEU A 231 -11.70 20.45 -14.54
CA LEU A 231 -13.04 20.72 -15.05
C LEU A 231 -13.66 19.45 -15.63
N ASP A 232 -14.97 19.41 -15.67
CA ASP A 232 -15.75 18.41 -16.39
C ASP A 232 -16.01 18.85 -17.86
N ASP A 233 -16.86 18.10 -18.58
CA ASP A 233 -17.21 18.37 -19.96
C ASP A 233 -18.04 19.67 -20.13
N ASP A 234 -18.69 20.16 -19.07
CA ASP A 234 -19.47 21.40 -19.05
C ASP A 234 -18.62 22.62 -18.62
N ASN A 235 -17.31 22.45 -18.41
CA ASN A 235 -16.38 23.43 -17.84
C ASN A 235 -16.70 23.86 -16.40
N GLU A 236 -17.35 22.99 -15.64
CA GLU A 236 -17.57 23.20 -14.21
C GLU A 236 -16.53 22.42 -13.40
N ALA A 237 -16.29 22.83 -12.15
CA ALA A 237 -15.34 22.15 -11.29
C ALA A 237 -15.79 20.71 -11.01
N LEU A 238 -15.03 19.72 -11.48
CA LEU A 238 -15.39 18.31 -11.35
C LEU A 238 -15.58 17.87 -9.88
N VAL A 239 -14.85 18.47 -8.96
CA VAL A 239 -14.94 18.16 -7.51
C VAL A 239 -16.35 18.35 -6.96
N GLU A 240 -17.14 19.30 -7.48
CA GLU A 240 -18.52 19.54 -7.06
C GLU A 240 -19.50 18.44 -7.47
N LYS A 241 -19.11 17.60 -8.42
CA LYS A 241 -19.94 16.48 -8.92
C LYS A 241 -19.53 15.13 -8.32
N ILE A 242 -18.49 15.11 -7.49
CA ILE A 242 -18.04 13.90 -6.79
C ILE A 242 -18.85 13.75 -5.51
N LEU A 243 -19.33 12.53 -5.25
CA LEU A 243 -20.05 12.21 -4.02
C LEU A 243 -19.15 12.46 -2.80
N ASP A 244 -19.65 13.29 -1.88
CA ASP A 244 -18.93 13.64 -0.63
C ASP A 244 -19.06 12.51 0.40
N THR A 245 -18.27 11.46 0.18
CA THR A 245 -18.15 10.33 1.11
C THR A 245 -16.71 9.86 1.19
N ALA A 246 -16.29 9.44 2.36
CA ALA A 246 -14.95 8.91 2.60
C ALA A 246 -15.00 7.55 3.30
N GLY A 247 -14.57 6.49 2.60
CA GLY A 247 -14.45 5.14 3.18
C GLY A 247 -13.18 4.95 4.00
N GLN A 248 -13.14 3.86 4.78
CA GLN A 248 -11.94 3.44 5.50
C GLN A 248 -11.75 1.92 5.41
N LYS A 249 -10.49 1.46 5.49
CA LYS A 249 -10.11 0.03 5.43
C LYS A 249 -9.60 -0.51 6.77
N GLY A 250 -9.69 0.28 7.85
CA GLY A 250 -9.35 -0.09 9.21
C GLY A 250 -8.06 0.52 9.76
N THR A 251 -7.10 0.92 8.93
CA THR A 251 -5.78 1.39 9.39
C THR A 251 -5.85 2.59 10.33
N GLY A 252 -6.62 3.62 10.01
CA GLY A 252 -6.83 4.80 10.88
C GLY A 252 -7.49 4.41 12.21
N LYS A 253 -8.52 3.55 12.16
CA LYS A 253 -9.17 3.02 13.36
C LYS A 253 -8.20 2.24 14.24
N TRP A 254 -7.39 1.35 13.67
CA TRP A 254 -6.41 0.57 14.45
C TRP A 254 -5.34 1.46 15.07
N THR A 255 -4.90 2.51 14.37
CA THR A 255 -3.97 3.52 14.90
C THR A 255 -4.57 4.23 16.11
N SER A 256 -5.83 4.67 16.02
CA SER A 256 -6.52 5.32 17.13
C SER A 256 -6.71 4.40 18.34
N ILE A 257 -7.11 3.15 18.12
CA ILE A 257 -7.25 2.14 19.20
C ILE A 257 -5.91 1.93 19.90
N ASN A 258 -4.85 1.71 19.14
CA ASN A 258 -3.52 1.46 19.71
C ASN A 258 -2.98 2.68 20.47
N ALA A 259 -3.23 3.88 19.99
CA ALA A 259 -2.86 5.11 20.69
C ALA A 259 -3.56 5.22 22.06
N LEU A 260 -4.85 4.87 22.13
CA LEU A 260 -5.60 4.82 23.40
C LEU A 260 -5.03 3.76 24.36
N GLU A 261 -4.69 2.57 23.86
CA GLU A 261 -4.05 1.51 24.64
C GLU A 261 -2.69 1.94 25.21
N LEU A 262 -1.94 2.76 24.46
CA LEU A 262 -0.62 3.27 24.86
C LEU A 262 -0.69 4.55 25.68
N GLY A 263 -1.88 5.17 25.84
CA GLY A 263 -2.04 6.46 26.51
C GLY A 263 -1.41 7.63 25.72
N VAL A 264 -1.32 7.50 24.40
CA VAL A 264 -0.78 8.55 23.51
C VAL A 264 -1.94 9.40 22.97
N PRO A 265 -1.93 10.73 23.14
CA PRO A 265 -2.96 11.58 22.57
C PRO A 265 -2.84 11.63 21.04
N LEU A 266 -3.91 11.22 20.34
CA LEU A 266 -3.96 11.13 18.88
C LEU A 266 -5.27 11.72 18.36
N THR A 267 -5.51 13.00 18.68
CA THR A 267 -6.80 13.67 18.48
C THR A 267 -7.17 13.79 17.00
N ILE A 268 -6.30 14.33 16.16
CA ILE A 268 -6.61 14.63 14.75
C ILE A 268 -6.87 13.33 13.96
N ILE A 269 -6.03 12.30 14.12
CA ILE A 269 -6.24 11.01 13.44
C ILE A 269 -7.56 10.38 13.89
N THR A 270 -7.87 10.42 15.18
CA THR A 270 -9.12 9.86 15.71
C THR A 270 -10.33 10.62 15.20
N GLU A 271 -10.27 11.94 15.15
CA GLU A 271 -11.32 12.79 14.59
C GLU A 271 -11.54 12.51 13.12
N SER A 272 -10.48 12.37 12.32
CA SER A 272 -10.59 12.02 10.92
C SER A 272 -11.24 10.66 10.66
N VAL A 273 -11.08 9.70 11.58
CA VAL A 273 -11.80 8.41 11.53
C VAL A 273 -13.28 8.61 11.79
N PHE A 274 -13.65 9.45 12.75
CA PHE A 274 -15.06 9.77 13.01
C PHE A 274 -15.69 10.54 11.85
N ALA A 275 -15.00 11.52 11.30
CA ALA A 275 -15.47 12.26 10.12
C ALA A 275 -15.82 11.31 8.96
N ARG A 276 -14.98 10.28 8.70
CA ARG A 276 -15.25 9.24 7.69
C ARG A 276 -16.44 8.34 8.02
N PHE A 277 -16.80 8.18 9.29
CA PHE A 277 -18.01 7.46 9.66
C PHE A 277 -19.29 8.28 9.47
N ILE A 278 -19.14 9.60 9.51
CA ILE A 278 -20.26 10.55 9.38
C ILE A 278 -20.55 10.85 7.91
N SER A 279 -19.51 10.93 7.06
CA SER A 279 -19.68 11.13 5.62
C SER A 279 -20.25 9.89 4.94
#